data_b9bdb369ecc027d188dc0e8b701ccabc
#
_entry.id   b9bdb369ecc027d188dc0e8b701ccabc
#
_cell.length_a   1.000
_cell.length_b   1.000
_cell.length_c   1.000
_cell.angle_alpha   90.00
_cell.angle_beta   90.00
_cell.angle_gamma   90.00
#
_symmetry.space_group_name_H-M   'P 1'
#
loop_
_entity.id
_entity.type
_entity.pdbx_description
1 polymer ?
#
loop_
_entity_poly.entity_id
_entity_poly.type
_entity_poly.pdbx_seq_one_letter_code
_entity_poly.pdbx_strand_id
1 'polypeptide(L)'
;MADLRTLPPDLQARYGVRGRSPVAMIVAALVSGLLVVGMGWTAWHLANPPVRWKLLTWTVEPEYTRVTWEIRRNGAAEVVCVIRVGDNKRHDVGYATVTIPPGADYEQPTYLVRTRTPGRVVELLGCAAGKTPAVPAPEFPPGTENPPQPWTPEGS
;
A
#
# COMPACT_ATOMS: atom_id res chain seq x y z
N MET A 1 -32.75 -24.25 -33.08
CA MET A 1 -32.85 -24.48 -31.63
C MET A 1 -34.32 -24.37 -31.28
N ALA A 2 -34.94 -25.42 -30.74
CA ALA A 2 -36.36 -25.39 -30.37
C ALA A 2 -36.50 -24.49 -29.12
N ASP A 3 -37.43 -23.50 -29.17
CA ASP A 3 -37.67 -22.60 -28.06
C ASP A 3 -38.48 -23.37 -26.98
N LEU A 4 -37.87 -23.62 -25.83
CA LEU A 4 -38.49 -24.33 -24.70
C LEU A 4 -39.75 -23.64 -24.16
N ARG A 5 -40.01 -22.39 -24.59
CA ARG A 5 -41.21 -21.63 -24.21
C ARG A 5 -42.47 -22.01 -24.99
N THR A 6 -42.29 -22.74 -26.11
CA THR A 6 -43.41 -23.21 -26.92
C THR A 6 -43.95 -24.59 -26.52
N LEU A 7 -43.33 -25.19 -25.47
CA LEU A 7 -43.74 -26.49 -24.95
C LEU A 7 -45.04 -26.38 -24.12
N PRO A 8 -45.86 -27.45 -24.04
CA PRO A 8 -47.02 -27.52 -23.15
C PRO A 8 -46.62 -27.24 -21.67
N PRO A 9 -47.54 -26.66 -20.85
CA PRO A 9 -47.20 -26.19 -19.48
C PRO A 9 -46.73 -27.30 -18.54
N ASP A 10 -47.17 -28.54 -18.74
CA ASP A 10 -46.74 -29.72 -17.97
C ASP A 10 -45.28 -30.09 -18.27
N LEU A 11 -44.82 -29.92 -19.49
CA LEU A 11 -43.42 -30.13 -19.86
C LEU A 11 -42.56 -28.97 -19.42
N GLN A 12 -43.03 -27.73 -19.49
CA GLN A 12 -42.31 -26.57 -18.93
C GLN A 12 -42.05 -26.71 -17.46
N ALA A 13 -43.01 -27.21 -16.68
CA ALA A 13 -42.82 -27.46 -15.24
C ALA A 13 -41.79 -28.55 -14.94
N ARG A 14 -41.71 -29.61 -15.74
CA ARG A 14 -40.70 -30.69 -15.59
C ARG A 14 -39.30 -30.27 -15.99
N TYR A 15 -39.15 -29.41 -16.98
CA TYR A 15 -37.84 -28.92 -17.47
C TYR A 15 -37.40 -27.58 -16.79
N GLY A 16 -38.08 -27.17 -15.72
CA GLY A 16 -37.66 -26.03 -14.92
C GLY A 16 -37.80 -24.67 -15.59
N VAL A 17 -38.64 -24.54 -16.64
CA VAL A 17 -38.92 -23.26 -17.30
C VAL A 17 -39.88 -22.45 -16.42
N ARG A 18 -39.41 -22.03 -15.24
CA ARG A 18 -40.16 -21.07 -14.42
C ARG A 18 -40.02 -19.68 -15.02
N GLY A 19 -41.19 -19.03 -15.20
CA GLY A 19 -41.19 -17.61 -15.53
C GLY A 19 -40.34 -16.84 -14.48
N ARG A 20 -39.48 -15.94 -14.95
CA ARG A 20 -38.66 -15.11 -14.02
C ARG A 20 -39.59 -14.28 -13.16
N SER A 21 -39.58 -14.53 -11.86
CA SER A 21 -40.31 -13.69 -10.90
C SER A 21 -39.83 -12.25 -11.03
N PRO A 22 -40.72 -11.26 -11.21
CA PRO A 22 -40.32 -9.85 -11.26
C PRO A 22 -39.58 -9.42 -9.98
N VAL A 23 -39.96 -10.00 -8.84
CA VAL A 23 -39.26 -9.76 -7.55
C VAL A 23 -37.83 -10.28 -7.60
N ALA A 24 -37.60 -11.47 -8.13
CA ALA A 24 -36.24 -12.01 -8.25
C ALA A 24 -35.37 -11.17 -9.19
N MET A 25 -35.92 -10.62 -10.26
CA MET A 25 -35.19 -9.70 -11.14
C MET A 25 -34.85 -8.38 -10.47
N ILE A 26 -35.79 -7.81 -9.68
CA ILE A 26 -35.55 -6.57 -8.93
C ILE A 26 -34.45 -6.79 -7.87
N VAL A 27 -34.54 -7.89 -7.12
CA VAL A 27 -33.52 -8.23 -6.10
C VAL A 27 -32.16 -8.42 -6.75
N ALA A 28 -32.08 -9.15 -7.86
CA ALA A 28 -30.83 -9.34 -8.59
C ALA A 28 -30.25 -8.01 -9.12
N ALA A 29 -31.08 -7.12 -9.62
CA ALA A 29 -30.66 -5.80 -10.09
C ALA A 29 -30.14 -4.93 -8.92
N LEU A 30 -30.80 -4.94 -7.77
CA LEU A 30 -30.36 -4.20 -6.58
C LEU A 30 -29.03 -4.73 -6.06
N VAL A 31 -28.87 -6.05 -5.93
CA VAL A 31 -27.61 -6.67 -5.49
C VAL A 31 -26.47 -6.35 -6.47
N SER A 32 -26.73 -6.47 -7.76
CA SER A 32 -25.73 -6.13 -8.78
C SER A 32 -25.36 -4.64 -8.73
N GLY A 33 -26.32 -3.76 -8.56
CA GLY A 33 -26.10 -2.32 -8.41
C GLY A 33 -25.23 -1.99 -7.19
N LEU A 34 -25.52 -2.58 -6.04
CA LEU A 34 -24.71 -2.41 -4.82
C LEU A 34 -23.28 -2.92 -5.00
N LEU A 35 -23.10 -4.05 -5.67
CA LEU A 35 -21.75 -4.57 -5.98
C LEU A 35 -20.97 -3.62 -6.88
N VAL A 36 -21.59 -3.09 -7.93
CA VAL A 36 -20.92 -2.14 -8.83
C VAL A 36 -20.54 -0.86 -8.10
N VAL A 37 -21.43 -0.30 -7.28
CA VAL A 37 -21.14 0.90 -6.48
C VAL A 37 -20.02 0.61 -5.48
N GLY A 38 -20.06 -0.52 -4.77
CA GLY A 38 -19.03 -0.91 -3.82
C GLY A 38 -17.66 -1.10 -4.47
N MET A 39 -17.61 -1.76 -5.65
CA MET A 39 -16.38 -1.93 -6.43
C MET A 39 -15.86 -0.59 -6.95
N GLY A 40 -16.72 0.29 -7.44
CA GLY A 40 -16.35 1.64 -7.88
C GLY A 40 -15.79 2.49 -6.75
N TRP A 41 -16.40 2.44 -5.56
CA TRP A 41 -15.92 3.14 -4.38
C TRP A 41 -14.53 2.65 -3.93
N THR A 42 -14.33 1.33 -3.84
CA THR A 42 -13.03 0.76 -3.46
C THR A 42 -11.95 1.06 -4.49
N ALA A 43 -12.27 0.96 -5.78
CA ALA A 43 -11.36 1.31 -6.86
C ALA A 43 -10.94 2.79 -6.80
N TRP A 44 -11.89 3.68 -6.53
CA TRP A 44 -11.58 5.12 -6.35
C TRP A 44 -10.62 5.38 -5.19
N HIS A 45 -10.85 4.76 -4.01
CA HIS A 45 -9.96 4.91 -2.86
C HIS A 45 -8.57 4.34 -3.09
N LEU A 46 -8.45 3.22 -3.79
CA LEU A 46 -7.16 2.63 -4.16
C LEU A 46 -6.40 3.46 -5.19
N ALA A 47 -7.12 4.07 -6.14
CA ALA A 47 -6.52 4.91 -7.18
C ALA A 47 -6.08 6.29 -6.67
N ASN A 48 -6.69 6.78 -5.57
CA ASN A 48 -6.43 8.10 -4.99
C ASN A 48 -5.97 8.00 -3.53
N PRO A 49 -4.79 7.42 -3.26
CA PRO A 49 -4.25 7.38 -1.91
C PRO A 49 -3.94 8.80 -1.42
N PRO A 50 -4.13 9.10 -0.11
CA PRO A 50 -3.89 10.41 0.48
C PRO A 50 -2.42 10.83 0.44
N VAL A 51 -1.51 9.86 0.36
CA VAL A 51 -0.07 10.08 0.23
C VAL A 51 0.45 9.22 -0.91
N ARG A 52 1.18 9.83 -1.83
CA ARG A 52 1.93 9.13 -2.88
C ARG A 52 3.41 9.34 -2.63
N TRP A 53 4.19 8.30 -2.78
CA TRP A 53 5.61 8.33 -2.54
C TRP A 53 6.37 7.49 -3.57
N LYS A 54 7.63 7.86 -3.80
CA LYS A 54 8.52 7.13 -4.71
C LYS A 54 9.95 7.29 -4.25
N LEU A 55 10.68 6.20 -4.13
CA LEU A 55 12.12 6.22 -3.90
C LEU A 55 12.82 6.78 -5.14
N LEU A 56 13.67 7.79 -4.96
CA LEU A 56 14.41 8.42 -6.05
C LEU A 56 15.84 7.86 -6.16
N THR A 57 16.59 7.99 -5.08
CA THR A 57 18.00 7.59 -5.06
C THR A 57 18.48 7.26 -3.66
N TRP A 58 19.57 6.52 -3.58
CA TRP A 58 20.29 6.30 -2.33
C TRP A 58 21.79 6.22 -2.57
N THR A 59 22.56 6.57 -1.56
CA THR A 59 24.03 6.44 -1.54
C THR A 59 24.42 5.68 -0.29
N VAL A 60 25.25 4.65 -0.46
CA VAL A 60 25.71 3.80 0.63
C VAL A 60 27.06 4.28 1.11
N GLU A 61 27.15 4.54 2.41
CA GLU A 61 28.38 4.86 3.13
C GLU A 61 28.66 3.74 4.16
N PRO A 62 29.87 3.68 4.74
CA PRO A 62 30.23 2.60 5.67
C PRO A 62 29.30 2.48 6.88
N GLU A 63 28.82 3.60 7.42
CA GLU A 63 28.04 3.67 8.68
C GLU A 63 26.59 4.08 8.48
N TYR A 64 26.23 4.56 7.28
CA TYR A 64 24.87 5.02 6.99
C TYR A 64 24.53 4.87 5.51
N THR A 65 23.27 4.90 5.23
CA THR A 65 22.76 5.01 3.86
C THR A 65 21.92 6.29 3.76
N ARG A 66 22.31 7.17 2.85
CA ARG A 66 21.55 8.37 2.52
C ARG A 66 20.45 7.98 1.57
N VAL A 67 19.20 8.28 1.91
CA VAL A 67 18.01 7.92 1.14
C VAL A 67 17.27 9.19 0.79
N THR A 68 16.95 9.39 -0.48
CA THR A 68 16.13 10.50 -0.96
C THR A 68 14.92 9.94 -1.70
N TRP A 69 13.75 10.44 -1.35
CA TRP A 69 12.49 10.05 -1.98
C TRP A 69 11.60 11.26 -2.23
N GLU A 70 10.61 11.10 -3.07
CA GLU A 70 9.56 12.10 -3.26
C GLU A 70 8.30 11.71 -2.51
N ILE A 71 7.62 12.69 -1.98
CA ILE A 71 6.27 12.56 -1.44
C ILE A 71 5.35 13.60 -2.09
N ARG A 72 4.10 13.16 -2.31
CA ARG A 72 2.99 14.04 -2.69
C ARG A 72 1.86 13.79 -1.71
N ARG A 73 1.40 14.86 -1.07
CA ARG A 73 0.40 14.82 0.00
C ARG A 73 -0.46 16.07 -0.02
N ASN A 74 -1.47 16.11 0.83
CA ASN A 74 -2.05 17.38 1.25
C ASN A 74 -1.08 18.03 2.25
N GLY A 75 -0.57 19.20 1.97
CA GLY A 75 0.46 19.89 2.75
C GLY A 75 0.12 20.11 4.23
N ALA A 76 -1.17 20.13 4.59
CA ALA A 76 -1.62 20.20 5.98
C ALA A 76 -1.41 18.92 6.78
N ALA A 77 -1.10 17.80 6.14
CA ALA A 77 -0.94 16.50 6.77
C ALA A 77 0.53 16.21 7.11
N GLU A 78 0.80 15.82 8.36
CA GLU A 78 2.03 15.13 8.73
C GLU A 78 2.09 13.78 8.02
N VAL A 79 3.26 13.36 7.56
CA VAL A 79 3.47 12.07 6.91
C VAL A 79 4.55 11.29 7.63
N VAL A 80 4.23 10.04 7.96
CA VAL A 80 5.19 9.09 8.55
C VAL A 80 5.58 8.09 7.49
N CYS A 81 6.88 8.00 7.20
CA CYS A 81 7.47 7.06 6.25
C CYS A 81 8.35 6.04 6.96
N VAL A 82 8.39 4.82 6.46
CA VAL A 82 9.25 3.75 6.97
C VAL A 82 10.22 3.30 5.90
N ILE A 83 11.51 3.36 6.24
CA ILE A 83 12.64 3.02 5.36
C ILE A 83 13.34 1.78 5.92
N ARG A 84 13.63 0.84 5.06
CA ARG A 84 14.41 -0.36 5.35
C ARG A 84 15.66 -0.41 4.49
N VAL A 85 16.78 -0.75 5.10
CA VAL A 85 18.04 -0.99 4.41
C VAL A 85 18.48 -2.42 4.70
N GLY A 86 18.67 -3.20 3.66
CA GLY A 86 19.04 -4.61 3.72
C GLY A 86 20.41 -4.92 3.14
N ASP A 87 20.96 -6.07 3.52
CA ASP A 87 22.18 -6.66 2.96
C ASP A 87 21.90 -7.58 1.77
N ASN A 88 22.96 -8.23 1.24
CA ASN A 88 22.85 -9.20 0.17
C ASN A 88 22.10 -10.49 0.56
N LYS A 89 21.95 -10.76 1.86
CA LYS A 89 21.28 -11.95 2.40
C LYS A 89 19.84 -11.68 2.78
N ARG A 90 19.34 -10.48 2.48
CA ARG A 90 18.00 -9.99 2.86
C ARG A 90 17.80 -9.79 4.36
N HIS A 91 18.88 -9.66 5.14
CA HIS A 91 18.77 -9.23 6.53
C HIS A 91 18.74 -7.71 6.59
N ASP A 92 17.99 -7.19 7.53
CA ASP A 92 17.95 -5.76 7.78
C ASP A 92 19.24 -5.32 8.48
N VAL A 93 19.85 -4.25 7.98
CA VAL A 93 21.05 -3.62 8.55
C VAL A 93 20.75 -2.21 9.09
N GLY A 94 19.62 -1.65 8.72
CA GLY A 94 19.12 -0.37 9.21
C GLY A 94 17.61 -0.23 8.96
N TYR A 95 16.90 0.35 9.92
CA TYR A 95 15.46 0.57 9.84
C TYR A 95 15.12 1.90 10.49
N ALA A 96 14.40 2.76 9.79
CA ALA A 96 14.06 4.09 10.28
C ALA A 96 12.60 4.44 10.02
N THR A 97 11.97 5.02 11.03
CA THR A 97 10.67 5.68 10.91
C THR A 97 10.90 7.18 10.88
N VAL A 98 10.52 7.83 9.80
CA VAL A 98 10.77 9.25 9.54
C VAL A 98 9.46 9.99 9.52
N THR A 99 9.34 10.98 10.40
CA THR A 99 8.18 11.87 10.44
C THR A 99 8.51 13.15 9.67
N ILE A 100 7.65 13.49 8.70
CA ILE A 100 7.76 14.68 7.87
C ILE A 100 6.63 15.62 8.28
N PRO A 101 6.95 16.78 8.86
CA PRO A 101 5.96 17.73 9.36
C PRO A 101 5.09 18.28 8.22
N PRO A 102 3.94 18.89 8.52
CA PRO A 102 3.14 19.61 7.53
C PRO A 102 3.99 20.63 6.76
N GLY A 103 3.78 20.75 5.46
CA GLY A 103 4.58 21.62 4.59
C GLY A 103 4.02 21.64 3.17
N ALA A 104 4.89 21.62 2.16
CA ALA A 104 4.49 21.62 0.76
C ALA A 104 3.75 20.34 0.35
N ASP A 105 2.88 20.43 -0.66
CA ASP A 105 2.18 19.27 -1.25
C ASP A 105 3.14 18.30 -1.95
N TYR A 106 4.28 18.81 -2.38
CA TYR A 106 5.37 18.07 -3.00
C TYR A 106 6.68 18.38 -2.31
N GLU A 107 7.35 17.36 -1.83
CA GLU A 107 8.67 17.46 -1.18
C GLU A 107 9.58 16.30 -1.58
N GLN A 108 10.89 16.53 -1.50
CA GLN A 108 11.92 15.52 -1.69
C GLN A 108 12.78 15.43 -0.43
N PRO A 109 12.30 14.79 0.62
CA PRO A 109 13.07 14.61 1.85
C PRO A 109 14.27 13.71 1.61
N THR A 110 15.34 13.99 2.36
CA THR A 110 16.54 13.16 2.45
C THR A 110 16.74 12.77 3.90
N TYR A 111 17.05 11.50 4.15
CA TYR A 111 17.30 10.99 5.49
C TYR A 111 18.55 10.09 5.50
N LEU A 112 19.31 10.16 6.60
CA LEU A 112 20.47 9.31 6.82
C LEU A 112 20.05 8.15 7.73
N VAL A 113 19.90 6.98 7.14
CA VAL A 113 19.62 5.75 7.89
C VAL A 113 20.93 5.20 8.38
N ARG A 114 21.16 5.19 9.70
CA ARG A 114 22.31 4.50 10.28
C ARG A 114 22.20 3.01 10.01
N THR A 115 23.30 2.42 9.56
CA THR A 115 23.38 1.00 9.23
C THR A 115 24.53 0.34 9.98
N ARG A 116 24.37 -0.93 10.35
CA ARG A 116 25.41 -1.70 11.06
C ARG A 116 26.54 -2.12 10.13
N THR A 117 26.19 -2.35 8.89
CA THR A 117 27.10 -2.70 7.78
C THR A 117 26.60 -1.98 6.53
N PRO A 118 27.45 -1.77 5.52
CA PRO A 118 27.02 -1.13 4.29
C PRO A 118 25.81 -1.85 3.66
N GLY A 119 24.74 -1.08 3.45
CA GLY A 119 23.52 -1.56 2.82
C GLY A 119 23.72 -1.93 1.35
N ARG A 120 22.84 -2.77 0.82
CA ARG A 120 22.82 -3.10 -0.63
C ARG A 120 21.48 -2.81 -1.27
N VAL A 121 20.43 -2.93 -0.49
CA VAL A 121 19.05 -2.71 -0.94
C VAL A 121 18.41 -1.68 -0.02
N VAL A 122 17.72 -0.72 -0.61
CA VAL A 122 16.92 0.26 0.12
C VAL A 122 15.48 0.13 -0.33
N GLU A 123 14.58 0.03 0.63
CA GLU A 123 13.16 -0.04 0.38
C GLU A 123 12.43 1.02 1.21
N LEU A 124 11.58 1.78 0.56
CA LEU A 124 10.59 2.62 1.21
C LEU A 124 9.33 1.78 1.39
N LEU A 125 9.16 1.19 2.58
CA LEU A 125 8.08 0.22 2.85
C LEU A 125 6.69 0.84 2.79
N GLY A 126 6.58 2.11 3.16
CA GLY A 126 5.32 2.83 3.09
C GLY A 126 5.38 4.22 3.71
N CYS A 127 4.45 5.08 3.29
CA CYS A 127 4.19 6.37 3.91
C CYS A 127 2.68 6.51 4.17
N ALA A 128 2.31 7.07 5.31
CA ALA A 128 0.91 7.32 5.66
C ALA A 128 0.74 8.68 6.33
N ALA A 129 -0.41 9.31 6.13
CA ALA A 129 -0.75 10.58 6.76
C ALA A 129 -1.20 10.37 8.20
N GLY A 130 -0.61 11.11 9.15
CA GLY A 130 -0.99 11.18 10.56
C GLY A 130 -0.82 9.89 11.37
N LYS A 131 -0.22 8.85 10.81
CA LYS A 131 0.02 7.57 11.50
C LYS A 131 1.16 6.79 10.88
N THR A 132 1.75 5.89 11.65
CA THR A 132 2.72 4.94 11.11
C THR A 132 2.03 3.97 10.13
N PRO A 133 2.59 3.77 8.93
CA PRO A 133 2.04 2.80 7.96
C PRO A 133 2.13 1.38 8.52
N ALA A 134 1.15 0.53 8.16
CA ALA A 134 1.17 -0.89 8.49
C ALA A 134 2.14 -1.61 7.55
N VAL A 135 3.37 -1.80 8.00
CA VAL A 135 4.48 -2.43 7.26
C VAL A 135 5.05 -3.60 8.05
N PRO A 136 5.75 -4.54 7.40
CA PRO A 136 6.43 -5.62 8.10
C PRO A 136 7.43 -5.11 9.12
N ALA A 137 7.52 -5.80 10.26
CA ALA A 137 8.55 -5.53 11.25
C ALA A 137 9.96 -5.81 10.68
N PRO A 138 11.00 -5.13 11.18
CA PRO A 138 12.36 -5.39 10.74
C PRO A 138 12.84 -6.79 11.14
N GLU A 139 13.61 -7.42 10.25
CA GLU A 139 14.19 -8.76 10.43
C GLU A 139 15.73 -8.65 10.54
N PHE A 140 16.22 -8.35 11.73
CA PHE A 140 17.66 -8.31 12.00
C PHE A 140 18.20 -9.71 12.28
N PRO A 141 19.50 -9.95 11.98
CA PRO A 141 20.16 -11.20 12.37
C PRO A 141 20.08 -11.45 13.87
N PRO A 142 20.02 -12.72 14.33
CA PRO A 142 19.96 -13.06 15.76
C PRO A 142 21.07 -12.37 16.57
N GLY A 143 20.69 -11.79 17.71
CA GLY A 143 21.62 -11.09 18.59
C GLY A 143 22.03 -9.70 18.11
N THR A 144 21.35 -9.15 17.11
CA THR A 144 21.59 -7.80 16.61
C THR A 144 20.35 -6.94 16.76
N GLU A 145 20.56 -5.64 17.02
CA GLU A 145 19.50 -4.65 17.17
C GLU A 145 19.61 -3.57 16.09
N ASN A 146 18.51 -2.87 15.87
CA ASN A 146 18.51 -1.70 14.99
C ASN A 146 19.46 -0.63 15.54
N PRO A 147 20.35 -0.06 14.75
CA PRO A 147 21.13 1.10 15.16
C PRO A 147 20.21 2.27 15.56
N PRO A 148 20.60 3.06 16.59
CA PRO A 148 19.77 4.18 17.02
C PRO A 148 19.52 5.17 15.88
N GLN A 149 18.26 5.63 15.80
CA GLN A 149 17.78 6.61 14.83
C GLN A 149 17.08 7.75 15.60
N PRO A 150 17.10 9.03 15.18
CA PRO A 150 17.86 9.59 14.04
C PRO A 150 19.37 9.57 14.30
N TRP A 151 20.14 9.61 13.24
CA TRP A 151 21.59 9.67 13.33
C TRP A 151 22.15 10.81 12.48
N THR A 152 23.11 11.52 13.03
CA THR A 152 23.89 12.57 12.35
C THR A 152 25.36 12.19 12.41
N PRO A 153 26.11 12.32 11.28
CA PRO A 153 27.56 12.09 11.30
C PRO A 153 28.25 12.99 12.32
N GLU A 154 29.18 12.42 13.09
CA GLU A 154 30.05 13.24 13.94
C GLU A 154 30.96 14.08 13.05
N GLY A 155 30.82 15.40 13.09
CA GLY A 155 31.69 16.34 12.40
C GLY A 155 31.10 17.06 11.20
N SER A 156 29.77 17.18 11.06
CA SER A 156 29.11 18.04 10.09
C SER A 156 28.63 19.36 10.69
#